data_c1a6dde3d0bfd274ea5fceb9f97f748c
#
_entry.id   c1a6dde3d0bfd274ea5fceb9f97f748c
#
_cell.length_a   1.000
_cell.length_b   1.000
_cell.length_c   1.000
_cell.angle_alpha   90.00
_cell.angle_beta   90.00
_cell.angle_gamma   90.00
#
_symmetry.space_group_name_H-M   'P 1'
#
loop_
_entity.id
_entity.type
_entity.pdbx_description
1 polymer ?
#
loop_
_entity_poly.entity_id
_entity_poly.type
_entity_poly.pdbx_seq_one_letter_code
_entity_poly.pdbx_strand_id
1 'polypeptide(L)'
;MPDMLRGAGYTTHHVGKWHLGYVSEQAWPIQQGFDSFFGFLDQFLLRGPHTDAGYNLKRPTYVNPLLQRDNGAFEKHTGHLSDILVEEAIDLLGRVKEQEQPWFINYWTYLPHTPLTPATRFASKFPDTPEGKYNAMLMQVDAAVGRVLATLDASDLTRSTLVIVVSDNGGTEKHLPSNQPFIGAKNTFTEGGLRTPLLMRWPEVIPKNVVIDETVSYLDYFPTLESLV
;
A
#
# COMPACT_ATOMS: atom_id res chain seq x y z
N MET A 1 -4.56 -15.56 -1.98
CA MET A 1 -3.11 -15.50 -1.65
C MET A 1 -2.84 -15.65 -0.16
N PRO A 2 -3.40 -14.86 0.79
CA PRO A 2 -3.10 -15.05 2.22
C PRO A 2 -3.42 -16.46 2.72
N ASP A 3 -4.56 -17.05 2.37
CA ASP A 3 -4.90 -18.43 2.78
C ASP A 3 -3.91 -19.49 2.28
N MET A 4 -3.39 -19.33 1.06
CA MET A 4 -2.36 -20.21 0.51
C MET A 4 -1.07 -20.10 1.31
N LEU A 5 -0.62 -18.87 1.60
CA LEU A 5 0.59 -18.62 2.38
C LEU A 5 0.44 -19.11 3.84
N ARG A 6 -0.73 -18.93 4.47
CA ARG A 6 -1.03 -19.53 5.79
C ARG A 6 -0.94 -21.05 5.75
N GLY A 7 -1.48 -21.66 4.69
CA GLY A 7 -1.36 -23.11 4.47
C GLY A 7 0.09 -23.59 4.35
N ALA A 8 1.00 -22.73 3.91
CA ALA A 8 2.45 -22.96 3.87
C ALA A 8 3.19 -22.53 5.15
N GLY A 9 2.47 -22.14 6.21
CA GLY A 9 3.05 -21.82 7.53
C GLY A 9 3.42 -20.34 7.72
N TYR A 10 3.06 -19.45 6.80
CA TYR A 10 3.31 -18.01 6.93
C TYR A 10 2.33 -17.35 7.89
N THR A 11 2.80 -16.35 8.64
CA THR A 11 1.91 -15.33 9.21
C THR A 11 1.61 -14.26 8.15
N THR A 12 0.38 -13.73 8.16
CA THR A 12 -0.11 -12.87 7.08
C THR A 12 -0.70 -11.58 7.63
N HIS A 13 -0.25 -10.44 7.12
CA HIS A 13 -0.57 -9.14 7.68
C HIS A 13 -0.96 -8.14 6.59
N HIS A 14 -1.98 -7.31 6.85
CA HIS A 14 -2.36 -6.23 5.95
C HIS A 14 -2.31 -4.88 6.65
N VAL A 15 -1.58 -3.95 6.07
CA VAL A 15 -1.46 -2.56 6.55
C VAL A 15 -1.89 -1.60 5.45
N GLY A 16 -2.91 -0.79 5.71
CA GLY A 16 -3.33 0.28 4.82
C GLY A 16 -4.73 0.13 4.22
N LYS A 17 -4.88 0.56 2.97
CA LYS A 17 -6.13 0.53 2.23
C LYS A 17 -6.52 -0.90 1.87
N TRP A 18 -7.76 -1.30 2.16
CA TRP A 18 -8.29 -2.59 1.71
C TRP A 18 -9.02 -2.48 0.36
N HIS A 19 -10.15 -1.85 0.31
CA HIS A 19 -10.98 -1.55 -0.87
C HIS A 19 -11.44 -2.79 -1.68
N LEU A 20 -11.48 -3.97 -1.05
CA LEU A 20 -11.95 -5.21 -1.67
C LEU A 20 -13.28 -5.70 -1.06
N GLY A 21 -13.96 -4.84 -0.31
CA GLY A 21 -15.25 -5.10 0.30
C GLY A 21 -15.32 -4.57 1.73
N TYR A 22 -16.43 -3.91 2.08
CA TYR A 22 -16.63 -3.33 3.41
C TYR A 22 -18.03 -3.53 3.98
N VAL A 23 -19.04 -3.80 3.13
CA VAL A 23 -20.44 -3.92 3.52
C VAL A 23 -20.68 -5.17 4.37
N SER A 24 -20.00 -6.25 4.05
CA SER A 24 -20.07 -7.52 4.81
C SER A 24 -18.73 -7.78 5.49
N GLU A 25 -18.77 -8.15 6.75
CA GLU A 25 -17.58 -8.54 7.51
C GLU A 25 -16.84 -9.71 6.87
N GLN A 26 -17.54 -10.61 6.17
CA GLN A 26 -16.92 -11.70 5.42
C GLN A 26 -15.95 -11.22 4.35
N ALA A 27 -16.08 -9.97 3.87
CA ALA A 27 -15.16 -9.39 2.89
C ALA A 27 -13.98 -8.63 3.54
N TRP A 28 -13.90 -8.57 4.87
CA TRP A 28 -12.83 -7.85 5.56
C TRP A 28 -11.52 -8.64 5.59
N PRO A 29 -10.37 -7.98 5.76
CA PRO A 29 -9.05 -8.62 5.64
C PRO A 29 -8.89 -9.89 6.47
N ILE A 30 -9.32 -9.89 7.73
CA ILE A 30 -9.23 -11.05 8.64
C ILE A 30 -9.98 -12.25 8.07
N GLN A 31 -11.14 -12.04 7.45
CA GLN A 31 -11.93 -13.11 6.84
C GLN A 31 -11.38 -13.53 5.46
N GLN A 32 -10.43 -12.79 4.93
CA GLN A 32 -9.76 -13.07 3.64
C GLN A 32 -8.35 -13.66 3.84
N GLY A 33 -8.10 -14.24 5.00
CA GLY A 33 -6.91 -15.02 5.29
C GLY A 33 -5.75 -14.20 5.89
N PHE A 34 -5.96 -12.96 6.31
CA PHE A 34 -4.96 -12.22 7.06
C PHE A 34 -5.09 -12.48 8.57
N ASP A 35 -3.96 -12.69 9.25
CA ASP A 35 -3.89 -12.85 10.71
C ASP A 35 -4.01 -11.52 11.44
N SER A 36 -3.62 -10.43 10.81
CA SER A 36 -3.83 -9.07 11.33
C SER A 36 -4.11 -8.05 10.25
N PHE A 37 -4.82 -7.01 10.64
CA PHE A 37 -5.15 -5.86 9.80
C PHE A 37 -4.99 -4.57 10.58
N PHE A 38 -4.39 -3.55 9.93
CA PHE A 38 -4.43 -2.18 10.41
C PHE A 38 -4.60 -1.21 9.26
N GLY A 39 -5.71 -0.46 9.23
CA GLY A 39 -5.97 0.45 8.11
C GLY A 39 -7.43 0.86 7.99
N PHE A 40 -7.92 0.88 6.76
CA PHE A 40 -9.29 1.26 6.45
C PHE A 40 -9.84 0.42 5.29
N LEU A 41 -11.13 0.08 5.39
CA LEU A 41 -11.78 -0.86 4.48
C LEU A 41 -12.13 -0.23 3.12
N ASP A 42 -12.46 1.06 3.09
CA ASP A 42 -12.77 1.83 1.89
C ASP A 42 -12.32 3.27 2.06
N GLN A 43 -12.02 3.95 0.96
CA GLN A 43 -11.56 5.35 0.99
C GLN A 43 -12.53 6.30 1.72
N PHE A 44 -13.82 5.98 1.73
CA PHE A 44 -14.82 6.78 2.43
C PHE A 44 -14.87 6.47 3.92
N LEU A 45 -14.45 5.28 4.34
CA LEU A 45 -14.43 4.85 5.74
C LEU A 45 -13.22 5.35 6.54
N LEU A 46 -12.33 6.14 5.94
CA LEU A 46 -11.27 6.84 6.69
C LEU A 46 -11.81 7.79 7.79
N ARG A 47 -13.10 8.06 7.78
CA ARG A 47 -13.79 8.91 8.77
C ARG A 47 -14.75 8.13 9.66
N GLY A 48 -14.78 6.82 9.55
CA GLY A 48 -15.67 5.96 10.29
C GLY A 48 -16.86 5.43 9.47
N PRO A 49 -17.72 4.61 10.07
CA PRO A 49 -18.86 4.00 9.42
C PRO A 49 -19.93 5.02 8.99
N HIS A 50 -20.73 4.68 8.01
CA HIS A 50 -21.78 5.53 7.45
C HIS A 50 -22.84 5.96 8.48
N THR A 51 -22.96 5.22 9.58
CA THR A 51 -23.92 5.50 10.67
C THR A 51 -23.42 6.56 11.65
N ASP A 52 -22.15 6.94 11.59
CA ASP A 52 -21.59 7.92 12.52
C ASP A 52 -22.08 9.33 12.19
N ALA A 53 -22.54 10.04 13.21
CA ALA A 53 -22.82 11.46 13.11
C ALA A 53 -21.53 12.21 12.72
N GLY A 54 -21.56 12.90 11.60
CA GLY A 54 -20.38 13.59 11.05
C GLY A 54 -19.57 12.80 10.03
N TYR A 55 -19.97 11.58 9.70
CA TYR A 55 -19.41 10.87 8.56
C TYR A 55 -19.62 11.65 7.26
N ASN A 56 -18.58 11.88 6.50
CA ASN A 56 -18.63 12.64 5.27
C ASN A 56 -18.01 11.83 4.10
N LEU A 57 -18.85 11.18 3.34
CA LEU A 57 -18.48 10.39 2.16
C LEU A 57 -17.63 11.14 1.12
N LYS A 58 -17.75 12.46 1.07
CA LYS A 58 -17.15 13.25 -0.02
C LYS A 58 -15.68 13.61 0.24
N ARG A 59 -15.15 13.38 1.44
CA ARG A 59 -13.82 13.87 1.83
C ARG A 59 -13.08 12.87 2.72
N PRO A 60 -12.47 11.85 2.13
CA PRO A 60 -11.51 11.03 2.86
C PRO A 60 -10.40 11.92 3.42
N THR A 61 -9.80 11.56 4.54
CA THR A 61 -8.81 12.40 5.21
C THR A 61 -7.45 11.73 5.29
N TYR A 62 -6.41 12.49 4.93
CA TYR A 62 -5.03 12.14 5.21
C TYR A 62 -4.57 12.62 6.59
N VAL A 63 -5.29 13.56 7.19
CA VAL A 63 -4.92 14.15 8.47
C VAL A 63 -5.88 13.68 9.55
N ASN A 64 -5.34 13.15 10.62
CA ASN A 64 -6.08 12.60 11.76
C ASN A 64 -7.15 11.59 11.33
N PRO A 65 -6.75 10.51 10.62
CA PRO A 65 -7.68 9.53 10.07
C PRO A 65 -8.35 8.70 11.17
N LEU A 66 -9.49 8.12 10.84
CA LEU A 66 -10.12 7.03 11.57
C LEU A 66 -9.65 5.70 10.94
N LEU A 67 -8.99 4.88 11.72
CA LEU A 67 -8.45 3.58 11.28
C LEU A 67 -9.02 2.48 12.16
N GLN A 68 -8.98 1.27 11.63
CA GLN A 68 -9.47 0.06 12.29
C GLN A 68 -8.29 -0.91 12.46
N ARG A 69 -8.27 -1.60 13.61
CA ARG A 69 -7.38 -2.74 13.83
C ARG A 69 -8.22 -4.02 13.87
N ASP A 70 -7.86 -4.97 13.02
CA ASP A 70 -8.55 -6.26 12.84
C ASP A 70 -10.05 -6.05 12.58
N ASN A 71 -10.92 -6.67 13.36
CA ASN A 71 -12.36 -6.46 13.32
C ASN A 71 -12.86 -5.48 14.42
N GLY A 72 -11.92 -4.71 15.02
CA GLY A 72 -12.24 -3.77 16.10
C GLY A 72 -12.97 -2.52 15.63
N ALA A 73 -13.24 -1.63 16.58
CA ALA A 73 -13.84 -0.34 16.30
C ALA A 73 -12.88 0.60 15.55
N PHE A 74 -13.44 1.60 14.87
CA PHE A 74 -12.66 2.69 14.30
C PHE A 74 -12.10 3.60 15.41
N GLU A 75 -10.81 3.85 15.35
CA GLU A 75 -10.10 4.70 16.29
C GLU A 75 -9.52 5.91 15.56
N LYS A 76 -9.58 7.07 16.24
CA LYS A 76 -8.99 8.31 15.73
C LYS A 76 -7.50 8.34 16.02
N HIS A 77 -6.71 8.48 14.95
CA HIS A 77 -5.27 8.66 15.05
C HIS A 77 -4.88 10.12 14.82
N THR A 78 -3.82 10.59 15.48
CA THR A 78 -3.26 11.92 15.27
C THR A 78 -2.09 11.86 14.32
N GLY A 79 -2.07 12.74 13.33
CA GLY A 79 -0.96 12.81 12.37
C GLY A 79 -1.40 12.57 10.93
N HIS A 80 -0.44 12.35 10.05
CA HIS A 80 -0.67 12.08 8.64
C HIS A 80 -0.79 10.58 8.38
N LEU A 81 -1.82 10.17 7.63
CA LEU A 81 -2.14 8.78 7.33
C LEU A 81 -0.93 7.94 6.87
N SER A 82 -0.13 8.48 5.94
CA SER A 82 1.01 7.73 5.42
C SER A 82 2.11 7.50 6.46
N ASP A 83 2.28 8.43 7.41
CA ASP A 83 3.25 8.28 8.49
C ASP A 83 2.77 7.21 9.47
N ILE A 84 1.48 7.24 9.81
CA ILE A 84 0.86 6.25 10.69
C ILE A 84 0.98 4.84 10.09
N LEU A 85 0.68 4.69 8.78
CA LEU A 85 0.75 3.39 8.13
C LEU A 85 2.18 2.87 7.96
N VAL A 86 3.15 3.73 7.66
CA VAL A 86 4.55 3.28 7.53
C VAL A 86 5.16 2.93 8.88
N GLU A 87 4.80 3.66 9.97
CA GLU A 87 5.20 3.28 11.33
C GLU A 87 4.64 1.90 11.70
N GLU A 88 3.36 1.65 11.46
CA GLU A 88 2.77 0.32 11.70
C GLU A 88 3.48 -0.78 10.92
N ALA A 89 3.82 -0.52 9.65
CA ALA A 89 4.55 -1.50 8.84
C ALA A 89 5.97 -1.77 9.40
N ILE A 90 6.66 -0.74 9.89
CA ILE A 90 7.98 -0.86 10.52
C ILE A 90 7.88 -1.61 11.86
N ASP A 91 6.91 -1.26 12.70
CA ASP A 91 6.66 -1.94 13.96
C ASP A 91 6.32 -3.41 13.74
N LEU A 92 5.54 -3.70 12.69
CA LEU A 92 5.21 -5.06 12.29
C LEU A 92 6.47 -5.85 11.88
N LEU A 93 7.37 -5.26 11.08
CA LEU A 93 8.65 -5.86 10.74
C LEU A 93 9.48 -6.19 11.99
N GLY A 94 9.46 -5.32 12.99
CA GLY A 94 10.10 -5.56 14.28
C GLY A 94 9.49 -6.75 15.03
N ARG A 95 8.16 -6.95 14.95
CA ARG A 95 7.47 -8.09 15.58
C ARG A 95 7.73 -9.41 14.85
N VAL A 96 7.61 -9.42 13.51
CA VAL A 96 7.80 -10.67 12.72
C VAL A 96 9.25 -11.13 12.68
N LYS A 97 10.21 -10.24 12.88
CA LYS A 97 11.64 -10.60 13.02
C LYS A 97 11.89 -11.58 14.15
N GLU A 98 11.15 -11.47 15.25
CA GLU A 98 11.32 -12.32 16.44
C GLU A 98 10.57 -13.66 16.35
N GLN A 99 9.87 -13.93 15.23
CA GLN A 99 9.11 -15.14 14.99
C GLN A 99 9.95 -16.17 14.21
N GLU A 100 9.66 -17.44 14.44
CA GLU A 100 10.25 -18.55 13.67
C GLU A 100 9.54 -18.75 12.32
N GLN A 101 8.26 -18.39 12.24
CA GLN A 101 7.46 -18.56 11.02
C GLN A 101 7.85 -17.50 9.98
N PRO A 102 7.85 -17.87 8.68
CA PRO A 102 7.90 -16.91 7.61
C PRO A 102 6.67 -16.00 7.63
N TRP A 103 6.79 -14.85 6.99
CA TRP A 103 5.73 -13.85 7.05
C TRP A 103 5.45 -13.23 5.69
N PHE A 104 4.23 -12.72 5.55
CA PHE A 104 3.74 -11.98 4.39
C PHE A 104 3.09 -10.68 4.85
N ILE A 105 3.55 -9.54 4.34
CA ILE A 105 3.01 -8.22 4.66
C ILE A 105 2.53 -7.55 3.38
N ASN A 106 1.24 -7.25 3.30
CA ASN A 106 0.67 -6.30 2.35
C ASN A 106 0.71 -4.90 2.95
N TYR A 107 1.61 -4.04 2.46
CA TYR A 107 1.62 -2.63 2.80
C TYR A 107 1.01 -1.82 1.65
N TRP A 108 -0.28 -1.52 1.73
CA TRP A 108 -1.03 -0.80 0.70
C TRP A 108 -1.27 0.64 1.11
N THR A 109 -0.35 1.52 0.73
CA THR A 109 -0.47 2.96 0.98
C THR A 109 -1.64 3.57 0.21
N TYR A 110 -2.24 4.63 0.74
CA TYR A 110 -3.26 5.40 0.04
C TYR A 110 -2.67 6.46 -0.91
N LEU A 111 -1.39 6.77 -0.76
CA LEU A 111 -0.68 7.70 -1.63
C LEU A 111 -0.48 7.11 -3.03
N PRO A 112 -0.55 7.91 -4.08
CA PRO A 112 -0.83 9.36 -4.13
C PRO A 112 -2.32 9.67 -4.45
N HIS A 113 -3.29 8.88 -3.97
CA HIS A 113 -4.72 9.05 -4.23
C HIS A 113 -5.23 10.42 -3.75
N THR A 114 -6.26 10.95 -4.42
CA THR A 114 -6.95 12.18 -3.99
C THR A 114 -7.69 12.01 -2.65
N PRO A 115 -7.86 13.12 -1.88
CA PRO A 115 -7.47 14.51 -2.15
C PRO A 115 -5.96 14.72 -2.05
N LEU A 116 -5.39 15.63 -2.87
CA LEU A 116 -3.96 15.92 -2.84
C LEU A 116 -3.57 16.65 -1.55
N THR A 117 -3.19 15.87 -0.56
CA THR A 117 -2.88 16.35 0.78
C THR A 117 -1.56 15.74 1.26
N PRO A 118 -0.42 16.21 0.73
CA PRO A 118 0.89 15.77 1.21
C PRO A 118 1.15 16.23 2.65
N ALA A 119 1.97 15.49 3.39
CA ALA A 119 2.46 15.96 4.69
C ALA A 119 3.31 17.23 4.51
N THR A 120 3.22 18.17 5.45
CA THR A 120 3.81 19.50 5.36
C THR A 120 5.30 19.49 5.01
N ARG A 121 6.08 18.55 5.56
CA ARG A 121 7.52 18.41 5.28
C ARG A 121 7.86 18.06 3.82
N PHE A 122 6.92 17.48 3.09
CA PHE A 122 7.05 17.20 1.67
C PHE A 122 6.43 18.32 0.83
N ALA A 123 5.25 18.83 1.24
CA ALA A 123 4.57 19.93 0.57
C ALA A 123 5.48 21.16 0.43
N SER A 124 6.26 21.48 1.45
CA SER A 124 7.17 22.64 1.47
C SER A 124 8.29 22.60 0.43
N LYS A 125 8.51 21.46 -0.21
CA LYS A 125 9.56 21.28 -1.25
C LYS A 125 9.07 21.56 -2.67
N PHE A 126 7.78 21.79 -2.85
CA PHE A 126 7.16 21.96 -4.16
C PHE A 126 6.23 23.19 -4.16
N PRO A 127 5.92 23.77 -5.34
CA PRO A 127 4.93 24.82 -5.46
C PRO A 127 3.55 24.38 -4.93
N ASP A 128 2.76 25.29 -4.38
CA ASP A 128 1.38 25.05 -3.96
C ASP A 128 0.42 25.00 -5.16
N THR A 129 0.63 24.03 -6.02
CA THR A 129 -0.20 23.71 -7.19
C THR A 129 -0.66 22.26 -7.11
N PRO A 130 -1.69 21.84 -7.85
CA PRO A 130 -2.07 20.43 -7.92
C PRO A 130 -0.89 19.51 -8.30
N GLU A 131 -0.07 19.93 -9.24
CA GLU A 131 1.15 19.24 -9.67
C GLU A 131 2.17 19.13 -8.54
N GLY A 132 2.47 20.25 -7.90
CA GLY A 132 3.42 20.28 -6.78
C GLY A 132 2.96 19.38 -5.62
N LYS A 133 1.67 19.42 -5.29
CA LYS A 133 1.09 18.51 -4.27
C LYS A 133 1.20 17.04 -4.66
N TYR A 134 0.93 16.71 -5.93
CA TYR A 134 1.08 15.35 -6.41
C TYR A 134 2.53 14.87 -6.34
N ASN A 135 3.48 15.68 -6.79
CA ASN A 135 4.91 15.39 -6.72
C ASN A 135 5.40 15.24 -5.27
N ALA A 136 4.88 16.06 -4.36
CA ALA A 136 5.14 15.92 -2.92
C ALA A 136 4.63 14.59 -2.36
N MET A 137 3.45 14.12 -2.82
CA MET A 137 2.91 12.82 -2.42
C MET A 137 3.72 11.66 -3.02
N LEU A 138 4.23 11.77 -4.25
CA LEU A 138 5.13 10.77 -4.82
C LEU A 138 6.45 10.69 -4.04
N MET A 139 7.04 11.83 -3.70
CA MET A 139 8.22 11.86 -2.82
C MET A 139 7.94 11.23 -1.44
N GLN A 140 6.72 11.36 -0.95
CA GLN A 140 6.32 10.74 0.31
C GLN A 140 6.16 9.21 0.20
N VAL A 141 5.69 8.69 -0.95
CA VAL A 141 5.70 7.24 -1.25
C VAL A 141 7.13 6.72 -1.25
N ASP A 142 8.02 7.38 -2.00
CA ASP A 142 9.43 7.01 -2.09
C ASP A 142 10.10 6.96 -0.71
N ALA A 143 9.87 7.98 0.11
CA ALA A 143 10.37 8.03 1.48
C ALA A 143 9.81 6.90 2.36
N ALA A 144 8.54 6.52 2.20
CA ALA A 144 7.94 5.43 2.95
C ALA A 144 8.56 4.07 2.55
N VAL A 145 8.72 3.82 1.25
CA VAL A 145 9.41 2.62 0.74
C VAL A 145 10.85 2.59 1.24
N GLY A 146 11.56 3.72 1.16
CA GLY A 146 12.94 3.82 1.66
C GLY A 146 13.07 3.46 3.15
N ARG A 147 12.10 3.88 3.98
CA ARG A 147 12.07 3.53 5.41
C ARG A 147 11.85 2.03 5.65
N VAL A 148 10.93 1.41 4.91
CA VAL A 148 10.71 -0.05 4.98
C VAL A 148 11.98 -0.80 4.59
N LEU A 149 12.62 -0.42 3.49
CA LEU A 149 13.88 -1.04 3.04
C LEU A 149 15.02 -0.86 4.05
N ALA A 150 15.17 0.33 4.63
CA ALA A 150 16.17 0.58 5.66
C ALA A 150 15.91 -0.25 6.93
N THR A 151 14.64 -0.49 7.28
CA THR A 151 14.29 -1.37 8.41
C THR A 151 14.64 -2.82 8.12
N LEU A 152 14.38 -3.31 6.91
CA LEU A 152 14.81 -4.66 6.50
C LEU A 152 16.33 -4.82 6.58
N ASP A 153 17.07 -3.82 6.10
CA ASP A 153 18.54 -3.83 6.14
C ASP A 153 19.06 -3.80 7.59
N ALA A 154 18.49 -2.96 8.45
CA ALA A 154 18.88 -2.87 9.87
C ALA A 154 18.48 -4.09 10.70
N SER A 155 17.54 -4.89 10.20
CA SER A 155 17.05 -6.09 10.87
C SER A 155 17.65 -7.40 10.33
N ASP A 156 18.60 -7.32 9.40
CA ASP A 156 19.19 -8.47 8.69
C ASP A 156 18.17 -9.34 7.92
N LEU A 157 17.01 -8.76 7.58
CA LEU A 157 15.94 -9.46 6.85
C LEU A 157 16.06 -9.34 5.32
N THR A 158 16.92 -8.48 4.83
CA THR A 158 17.04 -8.14 3.40
C THR A 158 17.25 -9.34 2.49
N ARG A 159 18.09 -10.31 2.91
CA ARG A 159 18.43 -11.48 2.07
C ARG A 159 17.33 -12.55 2.04
N SER A 160 16.49 -12.58 3.06
CA SER A 160 15.37 -13.53 3.20
C SER A 160 14.04 -12.94 2.77
N THR A 161 14.01 -11.70 2.26
CA THR A 161 12.76 -10.99 1.92
C THR A 161 12.68 -10.65 0.44
N LEU A 162 11.64 -11.14 -0.22
CA LEU A 162 11.19 -10.64 -1.52
C LEU A 162 10.36 -9.39 -1.31
N VAL A 163 10.83 -8.25 -1.80
CA VAL A 163 10.08 -6.99 -1.81
C VAL A 163 9.52 -6.74 -3.20
N ILE A 164 8.21 -6.49 -3.29
CA ILE A 164 7.50 -6.15 -4.52
C ILE A 164 6.89 -4.76 -4.33
N VAL A 165 7.24 -3.82 -5.21
CA VAL A 165 6.67 -2.48 -5.26
C VAL A 165 5.91 -2.31 -6.57
N VAL A 166 4.61 -2.03 -6.47
CA VAL A 166 3.73 -1.95 -7.65
C VAL A 166 2.64 -0.90 -7.41
N SER A 167 2.18 -0.26 -8.49
CA SER A 167 0.99 0.60 -8.46
C SER A 167 -0.24 -0.19 -8.91
N ASP A 168 -1.39 0.05 -8.27
CA ASP A 168 -2.66 -0.64 -8.55
C ASP A 168 -3.28 -0.25 -9.88
N ASN A 169 -3.01 0.94 -10.39
CA ASN A 169 -3.48 1.47 -11.68
C ASN A 169 -2.62 2.65 -12.15
N GLY A 170 -2.81 3.05 -13.38
CA GLY A 170 -2.21 4.27 -13.92
C GLY A 170 -2.73 5.54 -13.23
N GLY A 171 -2.00 6.64 -13.36
CA GLY A 171 -2.37 7.94 -12.82
C GLY A 171 -3.66 8.49 -13.44
N THR A 172 -4.29 9.47 -12.76
CA THR A 172 -5.48 10.14 -13.26
C THR A 172 -5.12 11.35 -14.14
N GLU A 173 -5.88 11.58 -15.21
CA GLU A 173 -5.68 12.77 -16.08
C GLU A 173 -5.84 14.10 -15.35
N LYS A 174 -6.61 14.11 -14.28
CA LYS A 174 -6.94 15.33 -13.52
C LYS A 174 -5.73 16.01 -12.88
N HIS A 175 -4.63 15.31 -12.73
CA HIS A 175 -3.55 15.77 -11.87
C HIS A 175 -2.21 15.90 -12.59
N LEU A 176 -2.09 15.44 -13.86
CA LEU A 176 -0.88 15.65 -14.67
C LEU A 176 -0.78 14.64 -15.83
N PRO A 177 0.11 14.91 -16.80
CA PRO A 177 0.53 13.91 -17.77
C PRO A 177 1.41 12.81 -17.13
N SER A 178 0.94 12.26 -16.02
CA SER A 178 1.69 11.32 -15.19
C SER A 178 1.91 9.96 -15.86
N ASN A 179 1.17 9.67 -16.93
CA ASN A 179 1.27 8.40 -17.65
C ASN A 179 2.09 8.51 -18.95
N GLN A 180 2.60 9.68 -19.31
CA GLN A 180 3.39 9.83 -20.53
C GLN A 180 4.62 8.90 -20.53
N PRO A 181 4.97 8.33 -21.70
CA PRO A 181 4.41 8.57 -23.04
C PRO A 181 3.12 7.81 -23.37
N PHE A 182 2.54 7.08 -22.41
CA PHE A 182 1.36 6.24 -22.64
C PHE A 182 0.08 7.07 -22.70
N ILE A 183 -0.82 6.71 -23.61
CA ILE A 183 -2.12 7.36 -23.78
C ILE A 183 -3.10 6.83 -22.74
N GLY A 184 -3.94 7.74 -22.20
CA GLY A 184 -5.01 7.43 -21.25
C GLY A 184 -4.57 7.46 -19.81
N ALA A 185 -5.48 7.03 -18.93
CA ALA A 185 -5.36 7.20 -17.49
C ALA A 185 -6.19 6.16 -16.74
N LYS A 186 -6.16 6.20 -15.42
CA LYS A 186 -7.07 5.44 -14.56
C LYS A 186 -8.50 5.45 -15.12
N ASN A 187 -9.17 4.31 -15.10
CA ASN A 187 -10.50 4.04 -15.66
C ASN A 187 -10.56 3.99 -17.20
N THR A 188 -9.43 3.90 -17.89
CA THR A 188 -9.37 3.60 -19.31
C THR A 188 -8.67 2.26 -19.55
N PHE A 189 -9.00 1.58 -20.68
CA PHE A 189 -8.36 0.32 -21.10
C PHE A 189 -7.17 0.57 -22.04
N THR A 190 -6.51 1.71 -21.89
CA THR A 190 -5.33 2.09 -22.63
C THR A 190 -4.06 1.88 -21.81
N GLU A 191 -2.89 1.94 -22.44
CA GLU A 191 -1.59 1.75 -21.78
C GLU A 191 -1.43 2.64 -20.53
N GLY A 192 -1.83 3.91 -20.60
CA GLY A 192 -1.73 4.83 -19.46
C GLY A 192 -2.64 4.49 -18.27
N GLY A 193 -3.68 3.67 -18.50
CA GLY A 193 -4.55 3.20 -17.42
C GLY A 193 -4.10 1.85 -16.83
N LEU A 194 -3.49 1.00 -17.65
CA LEU A 194 -3.20 -0.40 -17.31
C LEU A 194 -1.71 -0.64 -17.00
N ARG A 195 -0.80 0.04 -17.69
CA ARG A 195 0.62 -0.18 -17.55
C ARG A 195 1.16 0.57 -16.34
N THR A 196 1.55 -0.17 -15.32
CA THR A 196 2.03 0.33 -14.05
C THR A 196 3.47 -0.11 -13.77
N PRO A 197 4.26 0.68 -13.01
CA PRO A 197 5.58 0.25 -12.61
C PRO A 197 5.50 -0.98 -11.70
N LEU A 198 6.39 -1.94 -11.94
CA LEU A 198 6.64 -3.08 -11.08
C LEU A 198 8.15 -3.16 -10.81
N LEU A 199 8.54 -3.16 -9.53
CA LEU A 199 9.92 -3.34 -9.10
C LEU A 199 9.97 -4.50 -8.11
N MET A 200 11.00 -5.33 -8.25
CA MET A 200 11.26 -6.44 -7.33
C MET A 200 12.69 -6.35 -6.79
N ARG A 201 12.85 -6.65 -5.51
CA ARG A 201 14.15 -6.75 -4.86
C ARG A 201 14.20 -8.02 -4.02
N TRP A 202 15.15 -8.90 -4.33
CA TRP A 202 15.52 -10.04 -3.50
C TRP A 202 17.01 -10.32 -3.71
N PRO A 203 17.89 -9.76 -2.88
CA PRO A 203 19.32 -9.92 -3.05
C PRO A 203 19.75 -11.38 -3.12
N GLU A 204 20.68 -11.67 -4.03
CA GLU A 204 21.21 -13.02 -4.32
C GLU A 204 20.28 -13.95 -5.09
N VAL A 205 18.98 -13.63 -5.19
CA VAL A 205 18.00 -14.39 -5.98
C VAL A 205 17.66 -13.65 -7.26
N ILE A 206 17.37 -12.34 -7.17
CA ILE A 206 17.08 -11.48 -8.33
C ILE A 206 18.34 -10.67 -8.68
N PRO A 207 18.84 -10.75 -9.93
CA PRO A 207 19.98 -9.95 -10.37
C PRO A 207 19.72 -8.44 -10.25
N LYS A 208 20.76 -7.68 -9.93
CA LYS A 208 20.67 -6.22 -9.85
C LYS A 208 20.59 -5.58 -11.24
N ASN A 209 19.87 -4.47 -11.35
CA ASN A 209 19.82 -3.62 -12.54
C ASN A 209 19.35 -4.35 -13.80
N VAL A 210 18.47 -5.33 -13.66
CA VAL A 210 17.83 -6.00 -14.79
C VAL A 210 16.51 -5.29 -15.10
N VAL A 211 16.28 -5.01 -16.38
CA VAL A 211 15.00 -4.57 -16.92
C VAL A 211 14.39 -5.74 -17.68
N ILE A 212 13.14 -6.03 -17.43
CA ILE A 212 12.36 -7.11 -18.06
C ILE A 212 11.31 -6.45 -18.93
N ASP A 213 11.30 -6.79 -20.22
CA ASP A 213 10.37 -6.24 -21.22
C ASP A 213 9.12 -7.12 -21.43
N GLU A 214 9.11 -8.32 -20.83
CA GLU A 214 7.95 -9.20 -20.86
C GLU A 214 6.76 -8.59 -20.14
N THR A 215 5.57 -8.79 -20.71
CA THR A 215 4.34 -8.35 -20.07
C THR A 215 3.97 -9.28 -18.91
N VAL A 216 3.84 -8.71 -17.72
CA VAL A 216 3.36 -9.40 -16.52
C VAL A 216 2.09 -8.73 -16.01
N SER A 217 1.28 -9.48 -15.28
CA SER A 217 0.02 -9.00 -14.71
C SER A 217 -0.15 -9.42 -13.25
N TYR A 218 -1.15 -8.87 -12.57
CA TYR A 218 -1.51 -9.30 -11.21
C TYR A 218 -1.89 -10.78 -11.11
N LEU A 219 -2.31 -11.40 -12.21
CA LEU A 219 -2.64 -12.82 -12.27
C LEU A 219 -1.39 -13.70 -12.09
N ASP A 220 -0.21 -13.17 -12.41
CA ASP A 220 1.05 -13.90 -12.30
C ASP A 220 1.58 -13.98 -10.87
N TYR A 221 1.13 -13.09 -9.96
CA TYR A 221 1.62 -13.06 -8.58
C TYR A 221 1.27 -14.31 -7.80
N PHE A 222 0.03 -14.79 -7.92
CA PHE A 222 -0.39 -15.97 -7.17
C PHE A 222 0.44 -17.22 -7.53
N PRO A 223 0.52 -17.65 -8.81
CA PRO A 223 1.31 -18.82 -9.16
C PRO A 223 2.81 -18.63 -8.92
N THR A 224 3.33 -17.41 -9.06
CA THR A 224 4.74 -17.11 -8.76
C THR A 224 5.04 -17.34 -7.28
N LEU A 225 4.23 -16.77 -6.39
CA LEU A 225 4.44 -16.91 -4.95
C LEU A 225 4.15 -18.34 -4.48
N GLU A 226 3.14 -19.03 -5.04
CA GLU A 226 2.87 -20.44 -4.77
C GLU A 226 4.07 -21.36 -5.11
N SER A 227 4.81 -21.02 -6.15
CA SER A 227 5.99 -21.79 -6.55
C SER A 227 7.23 -21.56 -5.67
N LEU A 228 7.21 -20.55 -4.83
CA LEU A 228 8.33 -20.17 -3.95
C LEU A 228 8.19 -20.69 -2.51
N VAL A 229 7.02 -21.24 -2.13
CA VAL A 229 6.70 -21.64 -0.75
C VAL A 229 6.44 -23.13 -0.58
#